data_2b23e3b788256457931ad58ff7fd7a79
#
_entry.id   2b23e3b788256457931ad58ff7fd7a79
#
_cell.length_a   1.000
_cell.length_b   1.000
_cell.length_c   1.000
_cell.angle_alpha   90.00
_cell.angle_beta   90.00
_cell.angle_gamma   90.00
#
_symmetry.space_group_name_H-M   'P 1'
#
loop_
_entity.id
_entity.type
_entity.pdbx_description
1 polymer ?
#
loop_
_entity_poly.entity_id
_entity_poly.type
_entity_poly.pdbx_seq_one_letter_code
_entity_poly.pdbx_strand_id
1 'polypeptide(L)'
;MDTKNVVAAISLSAAVIVLYALFFAPEPLKKTENLSEKKKIEKNSDTPSLDQQENLIKISRDEAIIQSERVNFENNNIEGSISLKGAIIDDLTFKKYNTELESNKNVVLLNPRNVEDGYFIESGFVTSDKNIDIPNSESTWILEGNNKLTEQTPIKLSWSNNQGITFIKEISLDNKFLF
;
A
#
# COMPACT_ATOMS: atom_id res chain seq x y z
N MET A 1 38.86 35.99 31.50
CA MET A 1 37.45 35.50 31.56
C MET A 1 37.22 34.91 32.94
N ASP A 2 36.21 35.37 33.66
CA ASP A 2 35.93 34.89 35.02
C ASP A 2 35.38 33.49 34.96
N THR A 3 36.17 32.53 35.37
CA THR A 3 35.81 31.11 35.42
C THR A 3 34.52 30.86 36.18
N LYS A 4 34.24 31.72 37.19
CA LYS A 4 32.98 31.66 37.98
C LYS A 4 31.74 31.89 37.12
N ASN A 5 31.79 32.85 36.15
CA ASN A 5 30.68 33.19 35.28
C ASN A 5 30.44 32.08 34.24
N VAL A 6 31.51 31.44 33.77
CA VAL A 6 31.43 30.27 32.84
C VAL A 6 30.78 29.07 33.53
N VAL A 7 31.20 28.75 34.76
CA VAL A 7 30.62 27.66 35.54
C VAL A 7 29.14 27.93 35.86
N ALA A 8 28.80 29.21 36.20
CA ALA A 8 27.40 29.58 36.44
C ALA A 8 26.53 29.41 35.19
N ALA A 9 27.05 29.83 34.02
CA ALA A 9 26.31 29.70 32.76
C ALA A 9 26.06 28.23 32.38
N ILE A 10 27.07 27.35 32.51
CA ILE A 10 26.95 25.94 32.26
C ILE A 10 25.92 25.29 33.21
N SER A 11 26.00 25.64 34.51
CA SER A 11 25.07 25.09 35.49
C SER A 11 23.61 25.53 35.21
N LEU A 12 23.39 26.77 34.80
CA LEU A 12 22.07 27.29 34.45
C LEU A 12 21.53 26.57 33.18
N SER A 13 22.36 26.38 32.15
CA SER A 13 21.98 25.65 30.96
C SER A 13 21.60 24.21 31.27
N ALA A 14 22.40 23.52 32.09
CA ALA A 14 22.10 22.15 32.48
C ALA A 14 20.78 22.06 33.27
N ALA A 15 20.50 23.00 34.17
CA ALA A 15 19.27 23.07 34.93
C ALA A 15 18.04 23.24 34.02
N VAL A 16 18.13 24.07 32.98
CA VAL A 16 17.03 24.25 32.00
C VAL A 16 16.77 22.97 31.22
N ILE A 17 17.83 22.27 30.78
CA ILE A 17 17.68 21.00 30.06
C ILE A 17 17.02 19.92 30.95
N VAL A 18 17.41 19.83 32.20
CA VAL A 18 16.82 18.89 33.18
C VAL A 18 15.35 19.21 33.44
N LEU A 19 15.01 20.50 33.62
CA LEU A 19 13.63 20.92 33.79
C LEU A 19 12.77 20.60 32.56
N TYR A 20 13.31 20.85 31.37
CA TYR A 20 12.62 20.51 30.12
C TYR A 20 12.37 18.99 30.02
N ALA A 21 13.38 18.16 30.34
CA ALA A 21 13.28 16.72 30.31
C ALA A 21 12.26 16.17 31.33
N LEU A 22 12.11 16.83 32.48
CA LEU A 22 11.15 16.41 33.52
C LEU A 22 9.69 16.79 33.20
N PHE A 23 9.48 17.94 32.54
CA PHE A 23 8.13 18.48 32.35
C PHE A 23 7.61 18.39 30.91
N PHE A 24 8.48 18.30 29.91
CA PHE A 24 8.11 18.39 28.50
C PHE A 24 8.65 17.23 27.64
N ALA A 25 9.57 16.40 28.13
CA ALA A 25 10.05 15.28 27.34
C ALA A 25 8.94 14.23 27.21
N PRO A 26 8.65 13.75 25.98
CA PRO A 26 7.75 12.61 25.80
C PRO A 26 8.32 11.39 26.50
N GLU A 27 7.44 10.57 27.07
CA GLU A 27 7.86 9.33 27.73
C GLU A 27 8.67 8.45 26.76
N PRO A 28 9.82 7.92 27.18
CA PRO A 28 10.62 7.01 26.37
C PRO A 28 9.80 5.76 26.06
N LEU A 29 9.66 5.45 24.76
CA LEU A 29 9.03 4.21 24.30
C LEU A 29 9.72 3.02 25.00
N LYS A 30 9.02 2.39 25.94
CA LYS A 30 9.48 1.17 26.59
C LYS A 30 9.66 0.07 25.54
N LYS A 31 10.89 -0.37 25.32
CA LYS A 31 11.20 -1.62 24.63
C LYS A 31 10.50 -2.75 25.37
N THR A 32 9.41 -3.23 24.85
CA THR A 32 8.72 -4.40 25.38
C THR A 32 9.39 -5.64 24.81
N GLU A 33 10.11 -6.34 25.68
CA GLU A 33 10.51 -7.72 25.43
C GLU A 33 9.27 -8.62 25.41
N ASN A 34 9.31 -9.57 24.51
CA ASN A 34 8.27 -10.52 24.17
C ASN A 34 7.68 -11.25 25.39
N LEU A 35 6.38 -11.21 25.54
CA LEU A 35 5.60 -12.30 26.14
C LEU A 35 4.23 -12.38 25.43
N SER A 36 4.01 -13.55 24.85
CA SER A 36 2.81 -13.94 24.13
C SER A 36 1.58 -13.87 25.01
N GLU A 37 0.67 -12.95 24.75
CA GLU A 37 -0.74 -13.11 25.14
C GLU A 37 -1.65 -12.57 24.03
N LYS A 38 -2.44 -13.48 23.48
CA LYS A 38 -3.53 -13.20 22.54
C LYS A 38 -4.53 -12.24 23.18
N LYS A 39 -4.48 -10.96 22.84
CA LYS A 39 -5.59 -10.04 23.07
C LYS A 39 -6.21 -9.68 21.72
N LYS A 40 -7.46 -10.07 21.60
CA LYS A 40 -8.38 -9.74 20.51
C LYS A 40 -8.47 -8.21 20.42
N ILE A 41 -7.81 -7.62 19.41
CA ILE A 41 -7.90 -6.18 19.13
C ILE A 41 -9.04 -6.00 18.18
N GLU A 42 -10.05 -5.28 18.61
CA GLU A 42 -11.12 -4.77 17.76
C GLU A 42 -10.51 -3.85 16.69
N LYS A 43 -10.73 -4.22 15.45
CA LYS A 43 -10.28 -3.49 14.26
C LYS A 43 -11.14 -2.25 14.07
N ASN A 44 -10.67 -1.11 14.59
CA ASN A 44 -11.13 0.20 14.12
C ASN A 44 -10.01 0.78 13.24
N SER A 45 -10.14 0.68 11.94
CA SER A 45 -9.21 1.36 11.03
C SER A 45 -9.98 1.99 9.88
N ASP A 46 -10.25 3.28 10.03
CA ASP A 46 -10.82 4.14 8.99
C ASP A 46 -9.76 4.88 8.15
N THR A 47 -8.53 4.38 8.11
CA THR A 47 -7.47 4.94 7.24
C THR A 47 -6.59 3.84 6.68
N PRO A 48 -6.25 3.86 5.38
CA PRO A 48 -5.20 2.99 4.84
C PRO A 48 -3.87 3.38 5.50
N SER A 49 -3.43 2.58 6.46
CA SER A 49 -2.14 2.78 7.13
C SER A 49 -1.07 2.06 6.34
N LEU A 50 -0.10 2.81 5.84
CA LEU A 50 1.12 2.31 5.17
C LEU A 50 2.04 1.50 6.11
N ASP A 51 1.74 1.43 7.42
CA ASP A 51 2.64 0.90 8.44
C ASP A 51 2.30 -0.52 8.95
N GLN A 52 1.34 -1.21 8.34
CA GLN A 52 1.19 -2.64 8.61
C GLN A 52 2.09 -3.43 7.65
N GLN A 53 3.39 -3.42 7.87
CA GLN A 53 4.25 -4.52 7.46
C GLN A 53 3.84 -5.76 8.28
N GLU A 54 2.77 -6.44 7.85
CA GLU A 54 2.62 -7.85 8.13
C GLU A 54 3.93 -8.51 7.66
N ASN A 55 4.47 -9.44 8.43
CA ASN A 55 5.59 -10.30 8.02
C ASN A 55 5.10 -11.19 6.85
N LEU A 56 4.87 -10.56 5.70
CA LEU A 56 4.55 -11.26 4.47
C LEU A 56 5.81 -12.03 4.07
N ILE A 57 5.69 -13.32 3.91
CA ILE A 57 6.73 -14.12 3.29
C ILE A 57 6.93 -13.53 1.89
N LYS A 58 8.09 -12.91 1.67
CA LYS A 58 8.43 -12.35 0.37
C LYS A 58 8.66 -13.50 -0.60
N ILE A 59 7.96 -13.45 -1.73
CA ILE A 59 8.05 -14.43 -2.82
C ILE A 59 8.56 -13.74 -4.08
N SER A 60 8.88 -14.50 -5.11
CA SER A 60 9.22 -13.92 -6.40
C SER A 60 8.00 -13.24 -7.04
N ARG A 61 8.26 -12.27 -7.95
CA ARG A 61 7.20 -11.57 -8.67
C ARG A 61 6.31 -12.53 -9.47
N ASP A 62 6.91 -13.48 -10.15
CA ASP A 62 6.18 -14.44 -10.99
C ASP A 62 5.26 -15.34 -10.14
N GLU A 63 5.74 -15.78 -8.98
CA GLU A 63 4.91 -16.52 -8.02
C GLU A 63 3.77 -15.67 -7.46
N ALA A 64 4.02 -14.38 -7.20
CA ALA A 64 2.99 -13.47 -6.70
C ALA A 64 1.87 -13.23 -7.72
N ILE A 65 2.23 -13.07 -9.00
CA ILE A 65 1.28 -12.81 -10.10
C ILE A 65 0.33 -13.98 -10.30
N ILE A 66 0.80 -15.23 -10.20
CA ILE A 66 -0.04 -16.42 -10.42
C ILE A 66 -0.97 -16.77 -9.24
N GLN A 67 -0.84 -16.10 -8.09
CA GLN A 67 -1.65 -16.39 -6.90
C GLN A 67 -3.11 -15.95 -7.00
N SER A 68 -3.45 -15.10 -7.93
CA SER A 68 -4.81 -14.61 -8.13
C SER A 68 -5.21 -14.62 -9.60
N GLU A 69 -6.50 -14.73 -9.86
CA GLU A 69 -7.05 -14.49 -11.19
C GLU A 69 -6.83 -13.02 -11.58
N ARG A 70 -6.47 -12.76 -12.84
CA ARG A 70 -6.06 -11.45 -13.30
C ARG A 70 -6.66 -11.08 -14.65
N VAL A 71 -6.77 -9.78 -14.88
CA VAL A 71 -7.14 -9.20 -16.18
C VAL A 71 -5.94 -8.49 -16.75
N ASN A 72 -5.52 -8.90 -17.94
CA ASN A 72 -4.38 -8.28 -18.60
C ASN A 72 -4.77 -6.92 -19.22
N PHE A 73 -3.84 -5.99 -19.19
CA PHE A 73 -3.94 -4.74 -19.92
C PHE A 73 -2.72 -4.48 -20.80
N GLU A 74 -2.94 -3.75 -21.87
CA GLU A 74 -1.85 -3.41 -22.80
C GLU A 74 -2.24 -2.20 -23.66
N ASN A 75 -1.27 -1.32 -23.86
CA ASN A 75 -1.26 -0.31 -24.91
C ASN A 75 0.13 -0.23 -25.57
N ASN A 76 0.41 0.84 -26.34
CA ASN A 76 1.70 1.02 -26.99
C ASN A 76 2.87 1.31 -26.06
N ASN A 77 2.62 1.66 -24.80
CA ASN A 77 3.62 2.16 -23.85
C ASN A 77 3.79 1.27 -22.61
N ILE A 78 2.70 0.64 -22.18
CA ILE A 78 2.66 -0.18 -20.97
C ILE A 78 1.95 -1.51 -21.21
N GLU A 79 2.32 -2.49 -20.42
CA GLU A 79 1.65 -3.78 -20.30
C GLU A 79 1.66 -4.26 -18.84
N GLY A 80 0.73 -5.12 -18.49
CA GLY A 80 0.63 -5.66 -17.15
C GLY A 80 -0.70 -6.33 -16.88
N SER A 81 -1.06 -6.43 -15.62
CA SER A 81 -2.31 -7.05 -15.21
C SER A 81 -2.87 -6.49 -13.90
N ILE A 82 -4.18 -6.65 -13.74
CA ILE A 82 -4.97 -6.25 -12.58
C ILE A 82 -5.39 -7.52 -11.86
N SER A 83 -5.07 -7.64 -10.58
CA SER A 83 -5.55 -8.72 -9.73
C SER A 83 -7.06 -8.58 -9.48
N LEU A 84 -7.84 -9.64 -9.69
CA LEU A 84 -9.25 -9.65 -9.30
C LEU A 84 -9.44 -9.75 -7.77
N LYS A 85 -8.42 -10.16 -7.03
CA LYS A 85 -8.39 -10.08 -5.57
C LYS A 85 -8.05 -8.64 -5.18
N GLY A 86 -8.99 -7.94 -4.54
CA GLY A 86 -8.89 -6.54 -4.15
C GLY A 86 -9.06 -5.53 -5.30
N ALA A 87 -9.13 -5.98 -6.56
CA ALA A 87 -9.09 -5.15 -7.76
C ALA A 87 -7.88 -4.19 -7.75
N ILE A 88 -6.70 -4.76 -7.53
CA ILE A 88 -5.42 -4.07 -7.34
C ILE A 88 -4.64 -4.07 -8.65
N ILE A 89 -4.07 -2.91 -9.01
CA ILE A 89 -3.13 -2.78 -10.13
C ILE A 89 -1.72 -2.89 -9.54
N ASP A 90 -1.10 -4.05 -9.66
CA ASP A 90 0.17 -4.40 -9.02
C ASP A 90 1.17 -5.08 -9.96
N ASP A 91 0.92 -5.01 -11.25
CA ASP A 91 1.77 -5.55 -12.28
C ASP A 91 1.74 -4.59 -13.47
N LEU A 92 2.78 -3.77 -13.62
CA LEU A 92 2.93 -2.83 -14.72
C LEU A 92 4.39 -2.73 -15.15
N THR A 93 4.62 -2.90 -16.45
CA THR A 93 5.92 -2.81 -17.08
C THR A 93 5.86 -1.77 -18.22
N PHE A 94 6.89 -0.95 -18.32
CA PHE A 94 7.05 -0.02 -19.43
C PHE A 94 7.65 -0.72 -20.64
N LYS A 95 7.00 -0.67 -21.80
CA LYS A 95 7.46 -1.34 -23.02
C LYS A 95 8.64 -0.65 -23.72
N LYS A 96 8.83 0.64 -23.48
CA LYS A 96 9.82 1.50 -24.17
C LYS A 96 10.97 1.97 -23.27
N TYR A 97 10.97 1.59 -22.01
CA TYR A 97 12.00 2.01 -21.06
C TYR A 97 12.73 0.80 -20.51
N ASN A 98 14.04 0.79 -20.70
CA ASN A 98 14.92 -0.27 -20.21
C ASN A 98 15.58 0.15 -18.89
N THR A 99 15.95 -0.82 -18.07
CA THR A 99 16.64 -0.59 -16.79
C THR A 99 18.03 0.01 -16.97
N GLU A 100 18.68 -0.28 -18.10
CA GLU A 100 20.00 0.22 -18.48
C GLU A 100 20.02 0.49 -20.00
N LEU A 101 20.93 1.37 -20.47
CA LEU A 101 20.97 1.81 -21.87
C LEU A 101 21.16 0.69 -22.90
N GLU A 102 21.85 -0.39 -22.54
CA GLU A 102 22.11 -1.53 -23.42
C GLU A 102 21.38 -2.82 -22.98
N SER A 103 20.47 -2.71 -22.03
CA SER A 103 19.67 -3.84 -21.52
C SER A 103 18.42 -4.04 -22.35
N ASN A 104 18.04 -5.30 -22.55
CA ASN A 104 16.71 -5.65 -23.07
C ASN A 104 15.67 -5.84 -21.95
N LYS A 105 16.02 -5.53 -20.70
CA LYS A 105 15.14 -5.67 -19.55
C LYS A 105 14.34 -4.37 -19.35
N ASN A 106 13.04 -4.47 -19.52
CA ASN A 106 12.14 -3.35 -19.34
C ASN A 106 12.02 -2.93 -17.88
N VAL A 107 11.73 -1.65 -17.64
CA VAL A 107 11.46 -1.13 -16.30
C VAL A 107 10.10 -1.61 -15.83
N VAL A 108 10.09 -2.30 -14.68
CA VAL A 108 8.87 -2.66 -13.96
C VAL A 108 8.54 -1.52 -12.99
N LEU A 109 7.35 -0.94 -13.10
CA LEU A 109 6.87 0.13 -12.24
C LEU A 109 6.09 -0.39 -11.04
N LEU A 110 5.15 -1.32 -11.28
CA LEU A 110 4.31 -1.87 -10.22
C LEU A 110 4.64 -3.34 -9.98
N ASN A 111 4.70 -3.68 -8.70
CA ASN A 111 4.97 -5.02 -8.20
C ASN A 111 3.94 -5.39 -7.12
N PRO A 112 3.54 -6.67 -7.02
CA PRO A 112 2.66 -7.16 -5.97
C PRO A 112 3.16 -6.86 -4.56
N ARG A 113 2.23 -6.70 -3.62
CA ARG A 113 2.52 -6.35 -2.21
C ARG A 113 3.49 -7.31 -1.51
N ASN A 114 3.45 -8.58 -1.85
CA ASN A 114 4.22 -9.66 -1.21
C ASN A 114 5.58 -9.96 -1.86
N VAL A 115 6.07 -9.09 -2.74
CA VAL A 115 7.44 -9.14 -3.25
C VAL A 115 8.34 -8.12 -2.56
N GLU A 116 9.65 -8.19 -2.78
CA GLU A 116 10.64 -7.36 -2.07
C GLU A 116 10.40 -5.86 -2.25
N ASP A 117 10.15 -5.43 -3.48
CA ASP A 117 9.89 -4.03 -3.83
C ASP A 117 8.41 -3.86 -4.24
N GLY A 118 7.49 -4.31 -3.38
CA GLY A 118 6.07 -4.21 -3.61
C GLY A 118 5.63 -2.75 -3.76
N TYR A 119 5.08 -2.41 -4.93
CA TYR A 119 4.56 -1.07 -5.22
C TYR A 119 3.33 -1.20 -6.13
N PHE A 120 2.18 -0.79 -5.66
CA PHE A 120 0.89 -1.08 -6.27
C PHE A 120 -0.10 0.06 -6.09
N ILE A 121 -1.15 0.05 -6.90
CA ILE A 121 -2.28 0.98 -6.82
C ILE A 121 -3.49 0.22 -6.29
N GLU A 122 -4.02 0.67 -5.15
CA GLU A 122 -5.24 0.16 -4.55
C GLU A 122 -6.23 1.29 -4.39
N SER A 123 -7.47 1.05 -4.78
CA SER A 123 -8.59 1.95 -4.54
C SER A 123 -9.72 1.19 -3.86
N GLY A 124 -10.42 1.82 -2.93
CA GLY A 124 -11.45 1.16 -2.12
C GLY A 124 -12.67 2.03 -1.89
N PHE A 125 -13.62 1.45 -1.18
CA PHE A 125 -14.81 2.11 -0.71
C PHE A 125 -14.72 2.33 0.80
N VAL A 126 -15.31 3.41 1.28
CA VAL A 126 -15.43 3.71 2.70
C VAL A 126 -16.89 3.95 3.04
N THR A 127 -17.29 3.58 4.25
CA THR A 127 -18.65 3.81 4.74
C THR A 127 -18.60 4.34 6.17
N SER A 128 -19.52 5.23 6.49
CA SER A 128 -19.76 5.67 7.88
C SER A 128 -20.71 4.73 8.64
N ASP A 129 -21.47 3.90 7.92
CA ASP A 129 -22.34 2.91 8.52
C ASP A 129 -21.60 1.57 8.67
N LYS A 130 -21.28 1.21 9.90
CA LYS A 130 -20.57 -0.03 10.25
C LYS A 130 -21.36 -1.32 9.94
N ASN A 131 -22.65 -1.22 9.64
CA ASN A 131 -23.47 -2.37 9.29
C ASN A 131 -23.41 -2.70 7.79
N ILE A 132 -22.85 -1.82 6.97
CA ILE A 132 -22.71 -2.07 5.52
C ILE A 132 -21.40 -2.81 5.27
N ASP A 133 -21.51 -4.01 4.70
CA ASP A 133 -20.36 -4.77 4.24
C ASP A 133 -19.85 -4.18 2.91
N ILE A 134 -18.59 -3.77 2.88
CA ILE A 134 -17.92 -3.17 1.72
C ILE A 134 -16.74 -4.03 1.28
N PRO A 135 -16.38 -4.01 -0.03
CA PRO A 135 -15.22 -4.77 -0.50
C PRO A 135 -13.92 -4.21 0.06
N ASN A 136 -12.97 -5.11 0.31
CA ASN A 136 -11.64 -4.82 0.83
C ASN A 136 -10.54 -5.49 -0.04
N SER A 137 -9.28 -5.42 0.38
CA SER A 137 -8.14 -6.00 -0.34
C SER A 137 -8.19 -7.52 -0.52
N GLU A 138 -8.99 -8.23 0.28
CA GLU A 138 -9.18 -9.68 0.19
C GLU A 138 -10.40 -10.09 -0.64
N SER A 139 -11.25 -9.13 -1.00
CA SER A 139 -12.48 -9.37 -1.77
C SER A 139 -12.15 -9.78 -3.20
N THR A 140 -12.76 -10.87 -3.68
CA THR A 140 -12.62 -11.30 -5.07
C THR A 140 -13.68 -10.63 -5.92
N TRP A 141 -13.25 -9.89 -6.92
CA TRP A 141 -14.10 -9.18 -7.86
C TRP A 141 -14.41 -10.06 -9.07
N ILE A 142 -15.56 -9.86 -9.65
CA ILE A 142 -16.04 -10.55 -10.84
C ILE A 142 -15.80 -9.64 -12.05
N LEU A 143 -15.14 -10.15 -13.07
CA LEU A 143 -14.96 -9.47 -14.34
C LEU A 143 -16.24 -9.58 -15.17
N GLU A 144 -16.78 -8.44 -15.59
CA GLU A 144 -17.93 -8.36 -16.47
C GLU A 144 -17.52 -7.91 -17.88
N GLY A 145 -17.88 -8.68 -18.89
CA GLY A 145 -17.68 -8.33 -20.30
C GLY A 145 -16.27 -8.66 -20.80
N ASN A 146 -15.49 -7.63 -21.18
CA ASN A 146 -14.20 -7.81 -21.83
C ASN A 146 -13.15 -8.45 -20.90
N ASN A 147 -12.39 -9.38 -21.40
CA ASN A 147 -11.33 -10.09 -20.65
C ASN A 147 -9.93 -9.47 -20.79
N LYS A 148 -9.81 -8.37 -21.51
CA LYS A 148 -8.58 -7.58 -21.67
C LYS A 148 -8.89 -6.10 -21.71
N LEU A 149 -8.13 -5.31 -20.94
CA LEU A 149 -8.20 -3.86 -20.93
C LEU A 149 -7.27 -3.29 -22.02
N THR A 150 -7.82 -2.48 -22.90
CA THR A 150 -7.07 -1.74 -23.92
C THR A 150 -7.60 -0.30 -24.02
N GLU A 151 -6.97 0.53 -24.84
CA GLU A 151 -7.45 1.91 -25.10
C GLU A 151 -8.92 1.97 -25.56
N GLN A 152 -9.42 0.93 -26.25
CA GLN A 152 -10.76 0.90 -26.83
C GLN A 152 -11.73 0.03 -26.02
N THR A 153 -11.22 -0.80 -25.13
CA THR A 153 -12.03 -1.78 -24.38
C THR A 153 -11.83 -1.60 -22.89
N PRO A 154 -12.61 -0.73 -22.22
CA PRO A 154 -12.64 -0.66 -20.76
C PRO A 154 -13.13 -1.98 -20.17
N ILE A 155 -12.73 -2.23 -18.93
CA ILE A 155 -13.23 -3.38 -18.17
C ILE A 155 -14.12 -2.92 -17.03
N LYS A 156 -15.03 -3.78 -16.64
CA LYS A 156 -15.94 -3.58 -15.52
C LYS A 156 -15.79 -4.71 -14.53
N LEU A 157 -15.51 -4.35 -13.28
CA LEU A 157 -15.41 -5.28 -12.16
C LEU A 157 -16.59 -5.05 -11.22
N SER A 158 -17.23 -6.10 -10.77
CA SER A 158 -18.33 -6.03 -9.80
C SER A 158 -18.04 -6.89 -8.57
N TRP A 159 -18.54 -6.42 -7.43
CA TRP A 159 -18.58 -7.17 -6.18
C TRP A 159 -19.90 -6.89 -5.46
N SER A 160 -20.58 -7.93 -5.00
CA SER A 160 -21.86 -7.79 -4.31
C SER A 160 -21.75 -8.31 -2.88
N ASN A 161 -22.33 -7.56 -1.93
CA ASN A 161 -22.45 -8.01 -0.56
C ASN A 161 -23.73 -8.82 -0.35
N ASN A 162 -23.88 -9.44 0.83
CA ASN A 162 -25.06 -10.21 1.22
C ASN A 162 -26.28 -9.33 1.53
N GLN A 163 -26.15 -8.01 1.44
CA GLN A 163 -27.20 -7.02 1.70
C GLN A 163 -27.86 -6.48 0.43
N GLY A 164 -27.50 -7.04 -0.74
CA GLY A 164 -28.05 -6.66 -2.03
C GLY A 164 -27.42 -5.40 -2.64
N ILE A 165 -26.26 -4.95 -2.13
CA ILE A 165 -25.50 -3.82 -2.68
C ILE A 165 -24.43 -4.37 -3.61
N THR A 166 -24.40 -3.86 -4.84
CA THR A 166 -23.35 -4.18 -5.81
C THR A 166 -22.44 -2.97 -6.00
N PHE A 167 -21.14 -3.19 -5.78
CA PHE A 167 -20.08 -2.22 -6.01
C PHE A 167 -19.48 -2.47 -7.38
N ILE A 168 -19.23 -1.40 -8.12
CA ILE A 168 -18.74 -1.49 -9.48
C ILE A 168 -17.48 -0.63 -9.59
N LYS A 169 -16.42 -1.18 -10.22
CA LYS A 169 -15.26 -0.44 -10.69
C LYS A 169 -15.20 -0.54 -12.21
N GLU A 170 -15.20 0.59 -12.87
CA GLU A 170 -14.94 0.67 -14.29
C GLU A 170 -13.53 1.23 -14.50
N ILE A 171 -12.70 0.51 -15.24
CA ILE A 171 -11.30 0.86 -15.47
C ILE A 171 -11.11 1.01 -16.98
N SER A 172 -10.61 2.17 -17.38
CA SER A 172 -10.23 2.50 -18.73
C SER A 172 -8.75 2.80 -18.82
N LEU A 173 -8.16 2.64 -19.99
CA LEU A 173 -6.74 2.89 -20.24
C LEU A 173 -6.62 3.90 -21.37
N ASP A 174 -5.83 4.96 -21.20
CA ASP A 174 -5.52 5.90 -22.26
C ASP A 174 -4.42 5.36 -23.20
N ASN A 175 -4.10 6.14 -24.23
CA ASN A 175 -3.03 5.78 -25.17
C ASN A 175 -1.61 6.13 -24.68
N LYS A 176 -1.47 6.54 -23.40
CA LYS A 176 -0.21 6.91 -22.78
C LYS A 176 0.08 6.00 -21.58
N PHE A 177 -0.20 6.48 -20.38
CA PHE A 177 0.20 5.84 -19.14
C PHE A 177 -0.88 5.90 -18.04
N LEU A 178 -2.09 6.40 -18.33
CA LEU A 178 -3.15 6.64 -17.34
C LEU A 178 -4.24 5.56 -17.39
N PHE A 179 -4.70 5.20 -16.19
CA PHE A 179 -5.90 4.40 -15.94
C PHE A 179 -7.05 5.27 -15.50
#